data_40b8bb991f299a7c9d6cb5cdcc3d8326
#
_entry.id   40b8bb991f299a7c9d6cb5cdcc3d8326
#
_cell.length_a   1.000
_cell.length_b   1.000
_cell.length_c   1.000
_cell.angle_alpha   90.00
_cell.angle_beta   90.00
_cell.angle_gamma   90.00
#
_symmetry.space_group_name_H-M   'P 1'
#
loop_
_entity.id
_entity.type
_entity.pdbx_description
1 polymer ?
#
loop_
_entity_poly.entity_id
_entity_poly.type
_entity_poly.pdbx_seq_one_letter_code
_entity_poly.pdbx_strand_id
1 'polypeptide(L)'
;VDEMGITKLVLDVLKTLKGPTIIDVAHRLLEVKGIDKISIKVNEIDVETLTLTITIEGSKIDFESIKSVLDDMGAVIHSVDEVVASRDS
;
A
#
# COMPACT_ATOMS: atom_id res chain seq x y z
N VAL A 1 28.47 -4.59 3.77
CA VAL A 1 27.81 -3.92 2.67
C VAL A 1 26.61 -3.18 3.19
N ASP A 2 26.54 -1.92 2.85
CA ASP A 2 25.38 -1.12 3.21
C ASP A 2 24.22 -1.46 2.30
N GLU A 3 23.10 -1.80 2.92
CA GLU A 3 21.87 -2.00 2.20
C GLU A 3 20.88 -0.98 2.69
N MET A 4 20.20 -0.40 1.75
CA MET A 4 19.16 0.57 2.06
C MET A 4 17.83 0.03 1.57
N GLY A 5 16.79 0.26 2.35
CA GLY A 5 15.49 -0.21 1.97
C GLY A 5 14.41 0.64 2.58
N ILE A 6 13.26 0.56 1.96
CA ILE A 6 12.07 1.23 2.47
C ILE A 6 11.44 0.33 3.52
N THR A 7 11.17 0.90 4.69
CA THR A 7 10.57 0.15 5.81
C THR A 7 9.15 0.57 6.10
N LYS A 8 8.72 1.71 5.56
CA LYS A 8 7.35 2.16 5.76
C LYS A 8 6.92 3.06 4.61
N LEU A 9 5.70 2.88 4.17
CA LEU A 9 5.06 3.75 3.19
C LEU A 9 3.66 4.09 3.68
N VAL A 10 3.27 5.34 3.52
CA VAL A 10 1.88 5.75 3.74
C VAL A 10 1.39 6.32 2.43
N LEU A 11 0.35 5.72 1.88
CA LEU A 11 -0.17 6.04 0.57
C LEU A 11 -1.59 6.55 0.66
N ASP A 12 -1.90 7.55 -0.15
CA ASP A 12 -3.28 7.98 -0.37
C ASP A 12 -3.75 7.29 -1.65
N VAL A 13 -4.80 6.49 -1.56
CA VAL A 13 -5.22 5.60 -2.63
C VAL A 13 -6.70 5.80 -2.91
N LEU A 14 -7.05 5.83 -4.18
CA LEU A 14 -8.43 5.89 -4.63
C LEU A 14 -8.81 4.52 -5.17
N LYS A 15 -9.90 3.96 -4.67
CA LYS A 15 -10.33 2.63 -5.07
C LYS A 15 -11.80 2.67 -5.49
N THR A 16 -12.15 1.90 -6.52
CA THR A 16 -13.54 1.74 -6.88
C THR A 16 -14.29 0.97 -5.81
N LEU A 17 -15.57 1.28 -5.63
CA LEU A 17 -16.41 0.53 -4.69
C LEU A 17 -16.61 -0.91 -5.12
N LYS A 18 -16.70 -1.14 -6.43
CA LYS A 18 -16.88 -2.49 -6.96
C LYS A 18 -15.55 -3.23 -6.98
N GLY A 19 -15.64 -4.55 -7.02
CA GLY A 19 -14.45 -5.38 -7.09
C GLY A 19 -13.97 -5.78 -5.72
N PRO A 20 -12.65 -6.00 -5.57
CA PRO A 20 -12.09 -6.47 -4.30
C PRO A 20 -12.37 -5.50 -3.17
N THR A 21 -12.61 -6.03 -1.98
CA THR A 21 -12.81 -5.22 -0.78
C THR A 21 -11.47 -4.80 -0.20
N ILE A 22 -11.50 -3.89 0.79
CA ILE A 22 -10.25 -3.50 1.45
C ILE A 22 -9.62 -4.68 2.19
N ILE A 23 -10.42 -5.65 2.61
CA ILE A 23 -9.88 -6.86 3.23
C ILE A 23 -9.08 -7.65 2.19
N ASP A 24 -9.62 -7.79 0.98
CA ASP A 24 -8.91 -8.45 -0.11
C ASP A 24 -7.61 -7.72 -0.45
N VAL A 25 -7.67 -6.40 -0.49
CA VAL A 25 -6.49 -5.59 -0.78
C VAL A 25 -5.41 -5.83 0.28
N ALA A 26 -5.80 -5.83 1.55
CA ALA A 26 -4.84 -6.05 2.64
C ALA A 26 -4.18 -7.42 2.51
N HIS A 27 -4.96 -8.46 2.21
CA HIS A 27 -4.42 -9.81 2.07
C HIS A 27 -3.45 -9.91 0.89
N ARG A 28 -3.81 -9.31 -0.24
CA ARG A 28 -2.95 -9.37 -1.42
C ARG A 28 -1.65 -8.61 -1.19
N LEU A 29 -1.72 -7.46 -0.54
CA LEU A 29 -0.50 -6.70 -0.25
C LEU A 29 0.43 -7.45 0.70
N LEU A 30 -0.13 -8.20 1.65
CA LEU A 30 0.70 -8.99 2.57
C LEU A 30 1.46 -10.10 1.86
N GLU A 31 1.01 -10.51 0.68
CA GLU A 31 1.71 -11.54 -0.09
C GLU A 31 2.97 -11.00 -0.77
N VAL A 32 3.12 -9.69 -0.85
CA VAL A 32 4.29 -9.09 -1.47
C VAL A 32 5.49 -9.28 -0.56
N LYS A 33 6.60 -9.73 -1.16
CA LYS A 33 7.81 -10.01 -0.39
C LYS A 33 8.29 -8.77 0.35
N GLY A 34 8.66 -8.94 1.60
CA GLY A 34 9.21 -7.86 2.40
C GLY A 34 8.19 -7.10 3.22
N ILE A 35 6.90 -7.35 3.00
CA ILE A 35 5.85 -6.66 3.73
C ILE A 35 5.44 -7.48 4.94
N ASP A 36 5.43 -6.83 6.12
CA ASP A 36 5.09 -7.48 7.38
C ASP A 36 3.74 -7.06 7.91
N LYS A 37 3.31 -5.85 7.58
CA LYS A 37 2.08 -5.30 8.16
C LYS A 37 1.41 -4.35 7.18
N ILE A 38 0.09 -4.48 7.07
CA ILE A 38 -0.74 -3.61 6.25
C ILE A 38 -1.85 -3.03 7.11
N SER A 39 -2.03 -1.73 7.03
CA SER A 39 -3.14 -1.04 7.68
C SER A 39 -3.87 -0.23 6.62
N ILE A 40 -5.18 -0.42 6.50
CA ILE A 40 -5.99 0.32 5.54
C ILE A 40 -7.10 1.03 6.28
N LYS A 41 -7.19 2.34 6.07
CA LYS A 41 -8.24 3.16 6.68
C LYS A 41 -9.03 3.83 5.58
N VAL A 42 -10.37 3.75 5.68
CA VAL A 42 -11.24 4.45 4.75
C VAL A 42 -11.42 5.87 5.25
N ASN A 43 -11.06 6.83 4.42
CA ASN A 43 -11.19 8.26 4.77
C ASN A 43 -12.51 8.83 4.28
N GLU A 44 -12.91 8.46 3.07
CA GLU A 44 -14.16 8.94 2.47
C GLU A 44 -14.77 7.86 1.62
N ILE A 45 -16.10 7.87 1.58
CA ILE A 45 -16.87 7.00 0.70
C ILE A 45 -17.72 7.92 -0.18
N ASP A 46 -17.57 7.77 -1.48
CA ASP A 46 -18.35 8.52 -2.46
C ASP A 46 -19.22 7.53 -3.23
N VAL A 47 -19.93 8.02 -4.24
CA VAL A 47 -20.90 7.21 -4.98
C VAL A 47 -20.25 5.97 -5.61
N GLU A 48 -19.04 6.11 -6.16
CA GLU A 48 -18.39 5.03 -6.88
C GLU A 48 -16.98 4.74 -6.38
N THR A 49 -16.49 5.49 -5.41
CA THR A 49 -15.10 5.39 -5.00
C THR A 49 -14.93 5.47 -3.49
N LEU A 50 -13.79 4.92 -3.05
CA LEU A 50 -13.31 5.05 -1.67
C LEU A 50 -11.98 5.74 -1.71
N THR A 51 -11.76 6.65 -0.76
CA THR A 51 -10.44 7.22 -0.52
C THR A 51 -9.85 6.52 0.68
N LEU A 52 -8.65 5.99 0.53
CA LEU A 52 -8.01 5.15 1.54
C LEU A 52 -6.67 5.72 1.94
N THR A 53 -6.30 5.50 3.20
CA THR A 53 -4.92 5.63 3.64
C THR A 53 -4.40 4.23 3.87
N ILE A 54 -3.36 3.85 3.15
CA ILE A 54 -2.74 2.53 3.30
C ILE A 54 -1.35 2.72 3.89
N THR A 55 -1.13 2.09 5.05
CA THR A 55 0.17 2.10 5.70
C THR A 55 0.79 0.73 5.53
N ILE A 56 2.00 0.70 4.99
CA ILE A 56 2.70 -0.52 4.65
C ILE A 56 4.01 -0.53 5.42
N GLU A 57 4.25 -1.59 6.19
CA GLU A 57 5.47 -1.72 6.97
C GLU A 57 6.14 -3.04 6.68
N GLY A 58 7.46 -3.02 6.66
CA GLY A 58 8.23 -4.22 6.39
C GLY A 58 9.70 -3.90 6.24
N SER A 59 10.39 -4.64 5.40
CA SER A 59 11.80 -4.36 5.10
C SER A 59 12.04 -4.56 3.62
N LYS A 60 12.81 -3.64 3.04
CA LYS A 60 13.12 -3.66 1.61
C LYS A 60 11.85 -3.71 0.76
N ILE A 61 10.92 -2.84 1.11
CA ILE A 61 9.64 -2.76 0.42
C ILE A 61 9.85 -2.26 -1.00
N ASP A 62 9.30 -2.98 -1.97
CA ASP A 62 9.40 -2.63 -3.38
C ASP A 62 8.12 -1.91 -3.81
N PHE A 63 8.24 -0.60 -4.03
CA PHE A 63 7.11 0.24 -4.39
C PHE A 63 6.43 -0.22 -5.68
N GLU A 64 7.21 -0.66 -6.68
CA GLU A 64 6.64 -1.06 -7.96
C GLU A 64 5.76 -2.31 -7.81
N SER A 65 6.14 -3.22 -6.92
CA SER A 65 5.32 -4.40 -6.65
C SER A 65 3.99 -4.01 -6.01
N ILE A 66 4.04 -3.05 -5.08
CA ILE A 66 2.83 -2.53 -4.43
C ILE A 66 1.92 -1.87 -5.45
N LYS A 67 2.49 -1.04 -6.32
CA LYS A 67 1.73 -0.35 -7.34
C LYS A 67 1.04 -1.34 -8.27
N SER A 68 1.76 -2.38 -8.67
CA SER A 68 1.22 -3.40 -9.54
C SER A 68 0.03 -4.13 -8.92
N VAL A 69 0.15 -4.51 -7.65
CA VAL A 69 -0.94 -5.18 -6.93
C VAL A 69 -2.15 -4.27 -6.84
N LEU A 70 -1.94 -3.00 -6.49
CA LEU A 70 -3.05 -2.06 -6.38
C LEU A 70 -3.74 -1.84 -7.72
N ASP A 71 -2.95 -1.70 -8.79
CA ASP A 71 -3.53 -1.56 -10.13
C ASP A 71 -4.43 -2.75 -10.47
N ASP A 72 -3.99 -3.96 -10.16
CA ASP A 72 -4.77 -5.16 -10.43
C ASP A 72 -6.07 -5.20 -9.64
N MET A 73 -6.15 -4.49 -8.55
CA MET A 73 -7.31 -4.52 -7.66
C MET A 73 -8.20 -3.29 -7.78
N GLY A 74 -8.00 -2.50 -8.83
CA GLY A 74 -8.85 -1.34 -9.07
C GLY A 74 -8.55 -0.16 -8.16
N ALA A 75 -7.31 -0.05 -7.72
CA ALA A 75 -6.88 1.01 -6.83
C ALA A 75 -5.74 1.80 -7.46
N VAL A 76 -5.79 3.11 -7.33
CA VAL A 76 -4.80 4.02 -7.91
C VAL A 76 -4.15 4.80 -6.79
N ILE A 77 -2.82 4.84 -6.79
CA ILE A 77 -2.09 5.63 -5.81
C ILE A 77 -2.20 7.09 -6.22
N HIS A 78 -2.81 7.90 -5.35
CA HIS A 78 -2.96 9.32 -5.58
C HIS A 78 -1.70 10.06 -5.13
N SER A 79 -1.16 9.69 -3.98
CA SER A 79 0.05 10.33 -3.48
C SER A 79 0.76 9.40 -2.50
N VAL A 80 2.07 9.63 -2.34
CA VAL A 80 2.86 9.01 -1.30
C VAL A 80 3.03 10.06 -0.21
N ASP A 81 2.41 9.82 0.94
CA ASP A 81 2.35 10.84 1.99
C ASP A 81 3.46 10.71 3.01
N GLU A 82 4.01 9.52 3.16
CA GLU A 82 5.14 9.31 4.06
C GLU A 82 5.96 8.15 3.55
N VAL A 83 7.27 8.28 3.65
CA VAL A 83 8.18 7.19 3.37
C VAL A 83 9.26 7.16 4.43
N VAL A 84 9.56 5.96 4.92
CA VAL A 84 10.67 5.76 5.84
C VAL A 84 11.63 4.79 5.13
N ALA A 85 12.85 5.23 4.96
CA ALA A 85 13.90 4.40 4.41
C ALA A 85 14.98 4.25 5.46
N SER A 86 15.52 3.06 5.58
CA SER A 86 16.53 2.77 6.57
C SER A 86 17.73 2.11 5.93
N ARG A 87 18.90 2.37 6.52
CA ARG A 87 20.09 1.65 6.17
C ARG A 87 20.07 0.37 6.99
N ASP A 88 20.14 -0.73 6.29
CA ASP A 88 20.06 -2.02 6.96
C ASP A 88 21.29 -2.26 7.82
N SER A 89 21.07 -2.92 8.91
CA SER A 89 22.14 -3.28 9.83
C SER A 89 22.41 -4.77 9.75
#